data_da08828becf4e871be064751fba911a9
#
_entry.id   da08828becf4e871be064751fba911a9
#
_cell.length_a   1.000
_cell.length_b   1.000
_cell.length_c   1.000
_cell.angle_alpha   90.00
_cell.angle_beta   90.00
_cell.angle_gamma   90.00
#
_symmetry.space_group_name_H-M   'P 1'
#
loop_
_entity.id
_entity.type
_entity.pdbx_description
1 polymer ?
#
loop_
_entity_poly.entity_id
_entity_poly.type
_entity_poly.pdbx_seq_one_letter_code
_entity_poly.pdbx_strand_id
1 'polypeptide(L)'
;MTSYSGAFLRHRIIDACLRDTHKKYTLDDFIVACTEASRLKGNKKGNYTVSTRTIQLDLQFMRDKKKGYNAPIVVFEHKFYKYKDPTFSIENVALKKDNLANLSNIVDTLKHYSSFNELKNLRNVINILKEEIEAKLEKRETVISYEGKRSPLGLEYFDTLHDAIINKKALCIGYYSSRSNNIMSIIFYPFFLKEYKGRWFTLGYKDGLKGVYRLPLDRIRDFSYSILPFPAELSFNPDEYFYDIIGVRKLSGDVKEIKFLVKNKLAPYINVNPLHHTQQVIEKQENGDYIFTINIIPNKEFYNLISEYQPYIRIISPKEIGVQANSKILELVGQLPNYNEPVKKKAEKLNEDNLKDTIDLFSQL
;
A
#
# COMPACT_ATOMS: atom_id res chain seq x y z
N MET A 1 6.76 -3.91 21.63
CA MET A 1 7.74 -3.90 20.52
C MET A 1 9.04 -3.16 20.87
N THR A 2 9.69 -3.46 22.00
CA THR A 2 10.85 -2.69 22.51
C THR A 2 12.11 -3.51 22.76
N SER A 3 12.11 -4.82 22.49
CA SER A 3 13.27 -5.68 22.83
C SER A 3 14.34 -5.76 21.73
N TYR A 4 14.00 -5.70 20.45
CA TYR A 4 14.97 -5.82 19.34
C TYR A 4 15.92 -4.62 19.21
N SER A 5 15.43 -3.39 19.42
CA SER A 5 16.29 -2.19 19.33
C SER A 5 17.33 -2.11 20.44
N GLY A 6 17.01 -2.63 21.63
CA GLY A 6 17.94 -2.64 22.76
C GLY A 6 19.07 -3.65 22.62
N ALA A 7 18.79 -4.86 22.10
CA ALA A 7 19.80 -5.89 21.87
C ALA A 7 20.80 -5.46 20.78
N PHE A 8 20.31 -4.92 19.64
CA PHE A 8 21.17 -4.45 18.56
C PHE A 8 22.13 -3.32 19.01
N LEU A 9 21.63 -2.39 19.83
CA LEU A 9 22.50 -1.34 20.40
C LEU A 9 23.61 -1.95 21.27
N ARG A 10 23.30 -2.94 22.14
CA ARG A 10 24.32 -3.59 22.96
C ARG A 10 25.33 -4.34 22.10
N HIS A 11 24.90 -5.04 21.05
CA HIS A 11 25.82 -5.71 20.13
C HIS A 11 26.81 -4.74 19.48
N ARG A 12 26.34 -3.55 19.05
CA ARG A 12 27.24 -2.50 18.49
C ARG A 12 28.25 -1.97 19.52
N ILE A 13 27.83 -1.84 20.77
CA ILE A 13 28.73 -1.39 21.85
C ILE A 13 29.76 -2.46 22.14
N ILE A 14 29.36 -3.72 22.26
CA ILE A 14 30.27 -4.85 22.46
C ILE A 14 31.23 -4.97 21.29
N ASP A 15 30.78 -4.81 20.04
CA ASP A 15 31.63 -4.78 18.84
C ASP A 15 32.72 -3.69 18.94
N ALA A 16 32.31 -2.45 19.27
CA ALA A 16 33.23 -1.35 19.46
C ALA A 16 34.28 -1.64 20.52
N CYS A 17 33.89 -2.23 21.66
CA CYS A 17 34.83 -2.65 22.71
C CYS A 17 35.76 -3.77 22.24
N LEU A 18 35.30 -4.75 21.49
CA LEU A 18 36.11 -5.88 20.99
C LEU A 18 37.09 -5.47 19.89
N ARG A 19 36.82 -4.37 19.19
CA ARG A 19 37.68 -3.78 18.15
C ARG A 19 38.76 -2.84 18.72
N ASP A 20 38.56 -2.32 19.93
CA ASP A 20 39.54 -1.48 20.58
C ASP A 20 40.74 -2.32 21.03
N THR A 21 41.88 -2.10 20.39
CA THR A 21 43.13 -2.80 20.68
C THR A 21 43.92 -2.18 21.83
N HIS A 22 43.56 -1.00 22.31
CA HIS A 22 44.26 -0.25 23.34
C HIS A 22 43.86 -0.68 24.76
N LYS A 23 42.67 -1.27 24.92
CA LYS A 23 42.10 -1.71 26.19
C LYS A 23 41.76 -3.19 26.17
N LYS A 24 42.00 -3.90 27.27
CA LYS A 24 41.53 -5.26 27.51
C LYS A 24 40.15 -5.16 28.17
N TYR A 25 39.12 -5.79 27.58
CA TYR A 25 37.75 -5.73 28.06
C TYR A 25 37.35 -7.03 28.75
N THR A 26 36.77 -6.90 29.95
CA THR A 26 36.16 -7.97 30.72
C THR A 26 34.63 -7.98 30.50
N LEU A 27 33.95 -8.99 31.06
CA LEU A 27 32.49 -9.05 31.05
C LEU A 27 31.85 -7.83 31.75
N ASP A 28 32.47 -7.38 32.85
CA ASP A 28 31.99 -6.23 33.63
C ASP A 28 32.17 -4.91 32.86
N ASP A 29 33.25 -4.77 32.09
CA ASP A 29 33.42 -3.61 31.20
C ASP A 29 32.30 -3.52 30.16
N PHE A 30 31.83 -4.63 29.59
CA PHE A 30 30.68 -4.65 28.66
C PHE A 30 29.37 -4.24 29.36
N ILE A 31 29.16 -4.70 30.60
CA ILE A 31 28.00 -4.33 31.41
C ILE A 31 27.98 -2.79 31.62
N VAL A 32 29.11 -2.22 32.01
CA VAL A 32 29.24 -0.78 32.24
C VAL A 32 28.98 -0.02 30.95
N ALA A 33 29.68 -0.35 29.85
CA ALA A 33 29.54 0.33 28.56
C ALA A 33 28.10 0.27 28.02
N CYS A 34 27.45 -0.91 28.08
CA CYS A 34 26.09 -1.07 27.62
C CYS A 34 25.06 -0.34 28.51
N THR A 35 25.33 -0.27 29.82
CA THR A 35 24.48 0.45 30.78
C THR A 35 24.53 1.96 30.53
N GLU A 36 25.74 2.51 30.38
CA GLU A 36 25.94 3.94 30.10
C GLU A 36 25.26 4.38 28.81
N ALA A 37 25.43 3.62 27.73
CA ALA A 37 24.82 3.93 26.45
C ALA A 37 23.28 3.81 26.48
N SER A 38 22.75 2.90 27.29
CA SER A 38 21.29 2.81 27.49
C SER A 38 20.72 4.02 28.25
N ARG A 39 21.49 4.59 29.17
CA ARG A 39 21.11 5.82 29.93
C ARG A 39 21.11 7.05 29.02
N LEU A 40 22.08 7.19 28.14
CA LEU A 40 22.20 8.32 27.21
C LEU A 40 21.03 8.37 26.19
N LYS A 41 20.44 7.24 25.82
CA LYS A 41 19.27 7.17 24.90
C LYS A 41 17.91 7.43 25.55
N GLY A 42 17.87 7.98 26.75
CA GLY A 42 16.62 8.55 27.31
C GLY A 42 15.71 7.57 28.03
N ASN A 43 16.18 6.40 28.43
CA ASN A 43 15.43 5.52 29.35
C ASN A 43 15.52 6.06 30.78
N LYS A 44 14.83 7.17 31.05
CA LYS A 44 14.83 7.92 32.33
C LYS A 44 14.04 7.26 33.46
N LYS A 45 13.70 5.97 33.40
CA LYS A 45 13.00 5.27 34.48
C LYS A 45 13.94 4.32 35.21
N GLY A 46 14.48 4.80 36.33
CA GLY A 46 15.16 3.97 37.34
C GLY A 46 16.64 3.64 37.03
N ASN A 47 17.30 3.01 38.03
CA ASN A 47 18.64 2.47 37.94
C ASN A 47 18.69 1.24 37.00
N TYR A 48 18.50 1.43 35.68
CA TYR A 48 18.61 0.33 34.72
C TYR A 48 20.09 -0.04 34.58
N THR A 49 20.42 -1.27 34.97
CA THR A 49 21.74 -1.88 34.77
C THR A 49 21.56 -3.13 33.92
N VAL A 50 22.39 -3.30 32.91
CA VAL A 50 22.37 -4.51 32.07
C VAL A 50 22.93 -5.67 32.91
N SER A 51 22.20 -6.79 32.99
CA SER A 51 22.62 -7.93 33.76
C SER A 51 23.75 -8.73 33.08
N THR A 52 24.59 -9.39 33.89
CA THR A 52 25.62 -10.32 33.42
C THR A 52 25.05 -11.37 32.46
N ARG A 53 23.89 -11.94 32.79
CA ARG A 53 23.20 -12.92 31.94
C ARG A 53 22.83 -12.36 30.58
N THR A 54 22.41 -11.10 30.51
CA THR A 54 22.08 -10.45 29.25
C THR A 54 23.30 -10.34 28.34
N ILE A 55 24.46 -9.90 28.88
CA ILE A 55 25.70 -9.78 28.10
C ILE A 55 26.20 -11.16 27.65
N GLN A 56 26.07 -12.20 28.50
CA GLN A 56 26.44 -13.56 28.11
C GLN A 56 25.58 -14.07 26.94
N LEU A 57 24.28 -13.83 26.98
CA LEU A 57 23.37 -14.19 25.88
C LEU A 57 23.67 -13.38 24.61
N ASP A 58 23.99 -12.10 24.74
CA ASP A 58 24.41 -11.26 23.62
C ASP A 58 25.71 -11.80 22.98
N LEU A 59 26.73 -12.14 23.77
CA LEU A 59 27.99 -12.75 23.29
C LEU A 59 27.75 -14.12 22.64
N GLN A 60 26.86 -14.93 23.21
CA GLN A 60 26.47 -16.22 22.62
C GLN A 60 25.80 -16.01 21.27
N PHE A 61 24.84 -15.08 21.18
CA PHE A 61 24.21 -14.71 19.91
C PHE A 61 25.25 -14.22 18.90
N MET A 62 26.16 -13.31 19.29
CA MET A 62 27.18 -12.78 18.39
C MET A 62 28.08 -13.88 17.80
N ARG A 63 28.36 -14.97 18.57
CA ARG A 63 29.15 -16.12 18.11
C ARG A 63 28.35 -17.12 17.25
N ASP A 64 27.02 -17.11 17.33
CA ASP A 64 26.18 -18.08 16.62
C ASP A 64 26.33 -17.94 15.10
N LYS A 65 26.63 -19.07 14.42
CA LYS A 65 26.80 -19.13 12.96
C LYS A 65 25.49 -19.04 12.19
N LYS A 66 24.40 -19.50 12.80
CA LYS A 66 23.10 -19.62 12.12
C LYS A 66 22.21 -18.39 12.33
N LYS A 67 22.12 -17.93 13.58
CA LYS A 67 21.21 -16.86 14.00
C LYS A 67 21.91 -15.53 14.24
N GLY A 68 23.21 -15.54 14.53
CA GLY A 68 24.00 -14.37 14.89
C GLY A 68 24.97 -13.94 13.80
N TYR A 69 26.03 -13.22 14.23
CA TYR A 69 27.03 -12.59 13.35
C TYR A 69 28.20 -13.52 12.99
N ASN A 70 28.27 -14.74 13.56
CA ASN A 70 29.45 -15.61 13.46
C ASN A 70 30.74 -14.90 13.90
N ALA A 71 30.64 -14.05 14.93
CA ALA A 71 31.73 -13.22 15.39
C ALA A 71 32.85 -14.10 16.03
N PRO A 72 34.12 -13.94 15.60
CA PRO A 72 35.24 -14.73 16.09
C PRO A 72 35.73 -14.24 17.46
N ILE A 73 34.82 -14.21 18.45
CA ILE A 73 35.13 -13.74 19.81
C ILE A 73 35.86 -14.83 20.59
N VAL A 74 37.05 -14.54 21.05
CA VAL A 74 37.91 -15.40 21.90
C VAL A 74 38.09 -14.81 23.27
N VAL A 75 38.28 -15.69 24.26
CA VAL A 75 38.66 -15.31 25.62
C VAL A 75 40.15 -15.58 25.77
N PHE A 76 40.87 -14.61 26.32
CA PHE A 76 42.32 -14.74 26.62
C PHE A 76 42.58 -14.32 28.07
N GLU A 77 43.68 -14.82 28.64
CA GLU A 77 44.00 -14.59 30.05
C GLU A 77 42.83 -14.91 31.00
N HIS A 78 41.99 -15.90 30.65
CA HIS A 78 40.83 -16.42 31.38
C HIS A 78 39.67 -15.44 31.62
N LYS A 79 39.81 -14.13 31.30
CA LYS A 79 38.79 -13.13 31.65
C LYS A 79 38.58 -12.03 30.60
N PHE A 80 39.49 -11.87 29.65
CA PHE A 80 39.40 -10.81 28.65
C PHE A 80 38.87 -11.32 27.33
N TYR A 81 38.09 -10.49 26.65
CA TYR A 81 37.46 -10.78 25.37
C TYR A 81 38.09 -9.94 24.25
N LYS A 82 38.29 -10.52 23.08
CA LYS A 82 38.72 -9.84 21.86
C LYS A 82 38.24 -10.60 20.64
N TYR A 83 38.25 -9.96 19.48
CA TYR A 83 38.16 -10.68 18.21
C TYR A 83 39.49 -11.43 17.92
N LYS A 84 39.32 -12.65 17.36
CA LYS A 84 40.49 -13.42 16.85
C LYS A 84 41.07 -12.72 15.62
N ASP A 85 40.20 -12.13 14.79
CA ASP A 85 40.56 -11.30 13.64
C ASP A 85 40.30 -9.83 14.00
N PRO A 86 41.37 -9.00 14.10
CA PRO A 86 41.21 -7.59 14.46
C PRO A 86 40.46 -6.75 13.43
N THR A 87 40.34 -7.23 12.18
CA THR A 87 39.62 -6.53 11.10
C THR A 87 38.11 -6.81 11.14
N PHE A 88 37.67 -7.77 11.95
CA PHE A 88 36.26 -8.14 12.07
C PHE A 88 35.46 -7.02 12.73
N SER A 89 34.29 -6.77 12.19
CA SER A 89 33.23 -5.98 12.80
C SER A 89 31.85 -6.57 12.43
N ILE A 90 30.91 -6.49 13.35
CA ILE A 90 29.53 -6.87 13.03
C ILE A 90 28.92 -5.97 11.97
N GLU A 91 29.40 -4.75 11.81
CA GLU A 91 28.99 -3.83 10.76
C GLU A 91 29.46 -4.29 9.36
N ASN A 92 30.55 -5.05 9.31
CA ASN A 92 31.12 -5.61 8.07
C ASN A 92 30.69 -7.05 7.79
N VAL A 93 29.80 -7.64 8.62
CA VAL A 93 29.28 -8.98 8.33
C VAL A 93 28.53 -8.95 7.01
N ALA A 94 29.18 -9.49 5.99
CA ALA A 94 28.59 -9.62 4.67
C ALA A 94 27.24 -10.32 4.81
N LEU A 95 26.18 -9.65 4.39
CA LEU A 95 24.83 -10.24 4.33
C LEU A 95 24.96 -11.59 3.60
N LYS A 96 24.51 -12.67 4.24
CA LYS A 96 24.51 -14.01 3.63
C LYS A 96 23.84 -13.93 2.26
N LYS A 97 24.31 -14.70 1.28
CA LYS A 97 23.75 -14.69 -0.10
C LYS A 97 22.23 -14.76 -0.13
N ASP A 98 21.63 -15.52 0.79
CA ASP A 98 20.15 -15.61 0.92
C ASP A 98 19.50 -14.30 1.39
N ASN A 99 20.16 -13.58 2.31
CA ASN A 99 19.69 -12.28 2.77
C ASN A 99 19.85 -11.20 1.70
N LEU A 100 20.93 -11.27 0.90
CA LEU A 100 21.14 -10.38 -0.25
C LEU A 100 20.07 -10.60 -1.32
N ALA A 101 19.67 -11.86 -1.57
CA ALA A 101 18.58 -12.17 -2.49
C ALA A 101 17.24 -11.60 -2.02
N ASN A 102 16.94 -11.75 -0.73
CA ASN A 102 15.73 -11.19 -0.14
C ASN A 102 15.74 -9.66 -0.15
N LEU A 103 16.89 -9.04 0.16
CA LEU A 103 17.06 -7.59 0.06
C LEU A 103 16.91 -7.08 -1.36
N SER A 104 17.41 -7.79 -2.36
CA SER A 104 17.21 -7.45 -3.77
C SER A 104 15.72 -7.42 -4.12
N ASN A 105 14.97 -8.44 -3.73
CA ASN A 105 13.53 -8.49 -3.95
C ASN A 105 12.78 -7.33 -3.25
N ILE A 106 13.19 -6.99 -2.02
CA ILE A 106 12.62 -5.86 -1.28
C ILE A 106 12.96 -4.54 -1.98
N VAL A 107 14.22 -4.36 -2.42
CA VAL A 107 14.67 -3.17 -3.15
C VAL A 107 13.91 -3.02 -4.45
N ASP A 108 13.68 -4.11 -5.20
CA ASP A 108 12.91 -4.08 -6.45
C ASP A 108 11.43 -3.76 -6.19
N THR A 109 10.85 -4.25 -5.11
CA THR A 109 9.51 -3.88 -4.66
C THR A 109 9.45 -2.39 -4.29
N LEU A 110 10.41 -1.89 -3.51
CA LEU A 110 10.48 -0.49 -3.10
C LEU A 110 10.70 0.47 -4.27
N LYS A 111 11.42 0.06 -5.32
CA LYS A 111 11.55 0.85 -6.57
C LYS A 111 10.20 1.15 -7.21
N HIS A 112 9.26 0.23 -7.09
CA HIS A 112 7.90 0.45 -7.63
C HIS A 112 7.22 1.67 -6.97
N TYR A 113 7.55 1.94 -5.70
CA TYR A 113 7.07 3.09 -4.94
C TYR A 113 8.03 4.30 -4.95
N SER A 114 9.19 4.20 -5.61
CA SER A 114 10.24 5.24 -5.60
C SER A 114 9.89 6.50 -6.42
N SER A 115 8.76 6.52 -7.11
CA SER A 115 8.25 7.71 -7.80
C SER A 115 7.67 8.78 -6.85
N PHE A 116 7.53 8.48 -5.56
CA PHE A 116 7.10 9.44 -4.55
C PHE A 116 8.29 10.26 -4.04
N ASN A 117 8.17 11.57 -4.04
CA ASN A 117 9.24 12.48 -3.59
C ASN A 117 9.48 12.40 -2.08
N GLU A 118 8.47 12.10 -1.26
CA GLU A 118 8.66 11.78 0.16
C GLU A 118 9.64 10.63 0.38
N LEU A 119 9.77 9.78 -0.62
CA LEU A 119 10.75 8.71 -0.68
C LEU A 119 12.06 9.13 -1.35
N LYS A 120 12.32 10.46 -1.56
CA LYS A 120 13.63 10.92 -2.10
C LYS A 120 14.79 10.39 -1.28
N ASN A 121 14.69 10.48 0.04
CA ASN A 121 15.68 9.91 0.95
C ASN A 121 15.73 8.39 0.83
N LEU A 122 14.58 7.74 0.67
CA LEU A 122 14.47 6.30 0.43
C LEU A 122 15.05 5.92 -0.94
N ARG A 123 14.88 6.74 -1.97
CA ARG A 123 15.47 6.51 -3.30
C ARG A 123 17.00 6.48 -3.22
N ASN A 124 17.62 7.41 -2.50
CA ASN A 124 19.05 7.40 -2.29
C ASN A 124 19.49 6.14 -1.53
N VAL A 125 18.77 5.75 -0.48
CA VAL A 125 19.02 4.51 0.26
C VAL A 125 18.81 3.27 -0.63
N ILE A 126 17.75 3.24 -1.43
CA ILE A 126 17.48 2.17 -2.41
C ILE A 126 18.62 2.06 -3.43
N ASN A 127 19.11 3.19 -3.97
CA ASN A 127 20.21 3.18 -4.93
C ASN A 127 21.52 2.70 -4.31
N ILE A 128 21.86 3.15 -3.10
CA ILE A 128 23.04 2.69 -2.35
C ILE A 128 22.93 1.19 -2.08
N LEU A 129 21.79 0.72 -1.57
CA LEU A 129 21.56 -0.71 -1.31
C LEU A 129 21.63 -1.53 -2.61
N LYS A 130 21.11 -0.99 -3.72
CA LYS A 130 21.18 -1.63 -5.02
C LYS A 130 22.62 -1.79 -5.49
N GLU A 131 23.41 -0.73 -5.46
CA GLU A 131 24.83 -0.74 -5.84
C GLU A 131 25.62 -1.73 -4.99
N GLU A 132 25.40 -1.76 -3.66
CA GLU A 132 26.03 -2.74 -2.77
C GLU A 132 25.58 -4.18 -3.03
N ILE A 133 24.31 -4.40 -3.36
CA ILE A 133 23.77 -5.73 -3.67
C ILE A 133 24.30 -6.19 -5.03
N GLU A 134 24.29 -5.33 -6.05
CA GLU A 134 24.78 -5.65 -7.39
C GLU A 134 26.29 -5.91 -7.42
N ALA A 135 27.06 -5.22 -6.57
CA ALA A 135 28.50 -5.47 -6.42
C ALA A 135 28.82 -6.85 -5.81
N LYS A 136 27.89 -7.42 -5.02
CA LYS A 136 28.07 -8.70 -4.29
C LYS A 136 27.34 -9.88 -4.93
N LEU A 137 26.41 -9.63 -5.84
CA LEU A 137 25.66 -10.66 -6.57
C LEU A 137 26.14 -10.71 -8.03
N GLU A 138 26.39 -11.92 -8.54
CA GLU A 138 26.51 -12.13 -9.98
C GLU A 138 25.22 -11.69 -10.69
N LYS A 139 25.34 -11.15 -11.92
CA LYS A 139 24.20 -10.69 -12.73
C LYS A 139 23.07 -11.70 -12.68
N ARG A 140 21.96 -11.36 -12.06
CA ARG A 140 20.73 -12.16 -12.10
C ARG A 140 19.82 -11.65 -13.21
N GLU A 141 19.23 -12.58 -13.93
CA GLU A 141 18.11 -12.26 -14.82
C GLU A 141 16.93 -11.77 -13.99
N THR A 142 16.26 -10.73 -14.46
CA THR A 142 15.06 -10.21 -13.83
C THR A 142 13.91 -11.19 -14.04
N VAL A 143 13.56 -11.96 -13.01
CA VAL A 143 12.49 -12.97 -13.05
C VAL A 143 11.15 -12.42 -12.52
N ILE A 144 11.13 -11.20 -11.98
CA ILE A 144 9.92 -10.54 -11.49
C ILE A 144 9.71 -9.27 -12.28
N SER A 145 8.58 -9.18 -12.95
CA SER A 145 8.10 -7.95 -13.59
C SER A 145 6.86 -7.46 -12.85
N TYR A 146 6.91 -6.21 -12.41
CA TYR A 146 5.72 -5.52 -11.90
C TYR A 146 5.06 -4.79 -13.06
N GLU A 147 3.72 -4.71 -13.06
CA GLU A 147 2.99 -3.90 -14.03
C GLU A 147 3.44 -2.44 -13.90
N GLY A 148 4.53 -2.12 -14.59
CA GLY A 148 5.15 -0.80 -14.60
C GLY A 148 4.29 0.15 -15.43
N LYS A 149 3.25 0.70 -14.86
CA LYS A 149 2.66 1.91 -15.39
C LYS A 149 3.73 2.99 -15.34
N ARG A 150 3.91 3.74 -16.44
CA ARG A 150 4.65 5.01 -16.45
C ARG A 150 4.25 5.75 -15.18
N SER A 151 5.21 6.40 -14.51
CA SER A 151 4.96 7.20 -13.31
C SER A 151 3.59 7.88 -13.44
N PRO A 152 2.63 7.63 -12.53
CA PRO A 152 1.29 8.17 -12.68
C PRO A 152 1.41 9.69 -12.81
N LEU A 153 0.74 10.28 -13.82
CA LEU A 153 0.73 11.72 -14.02
C LEU A 153 0.19 12.41 -12.75
N GLY A 154 0.79 13.54 -12.39
CA GLY A 154 0.39 14.33 -11.22
C GLY A 154 1.08 13.93 -9.92
N LEU A 155 2.00 12.97 -9.93
CA LEU A 155 2.77 12.61 -8.73
C LEU A 155 3.73 13.73 -8.28
N GLU A 156 4.09 14.64 -9.16
CA GLU A 156 4.84 15.86 -8.83
C GLU A 156 4.14 16.73 -7.78
N TYR A 157 2.82 16.62 -7.66
CA TYR A 157 2.00 17.36 -6.69
C TYR A 157 1.77 16.61 -5.38
N PHE A 158 2.19 15.34 -5.30
CA PHE A 158 1.89 14.47 -4.16
C PHE A 158 2.43 15.02 -2.84
N ASP A 159 3.71 15.39 -2.80
CA ASP A 159 4.37 15.86 -1.56
C ASP A 159 3.74 17.15 -1.05
N THR A 160 3.41 18.06 -1.95
CA THR A 160 2.76 19.32 -1.56
C THR A 160 1.35 19.08 -1.02
N LEU A 161 0.61 18.16 -1.63
CA LEU A 161 -0.71 17.78 -1.15
C LEU A 161 -0.61 17.10 0.21
N HIS A 162 0.36 16.19 0.38
CA HIS A 162 0.60 15.54 1.65
C HIS A 162 0.97 16.54 2.76
N ASP A 163 1.92 17.45 2.47
CA ASP A 163 2.29 18.54 3.41
C ASP A 163 1.09 19.42 3.76
N ALA A 164 0.27 19.77 2.77
CA ALA A 164 -0.94 20.57 3.01
C ALA A 164 -1.97 19.83 3.89
N ILE A 165 -2.10 18.51 3.74
CA ILE A 165 -2.97 17.67 4.59
C ILE A 165 -2.46 17.64 6.03
N ILE A 166 -1.18 17.33 6.24
CA ILE A 166 -0.57 17.22 7.58
C ILE A 166 -0.63 18.55 8.32
N ASN A 167 -0.33 19.66 7.62
CA ASN A 167 -0.27 20.99 8.20
C ASN A 167 -1.62 21.75 8.14
N LYS A 168 -2.69 21.08 7.69
CA LYS A 168 -4.03 21.68 7.53
C LYS A 168 -3.97 23.02 6.79
N LYS A 169 -3.37 23.02 5.59
CA LYS A 169 -3.25 24.21 4.74
C LYS A 169 -4.23 24.14 3.58
N ALA A 170 -4.89 25.26 3.33
CA ALA A 170 -5.72 25.43 2.12
C ALA A 170 -4.83 25.67 0.89
N LEU A 171 -5.26 25.16 -0.25
CA LEU A 171 -4.58 25.31 -1.53
C LEU A 171 -5.48 26.03 -2.53
N CYS A 172 -4.87 26.86 -3.37
CA CYS A 172 -5.44 27.32 -4.61
C CYS A 172 -4.90 26.46 -5.73
N ILE A 173 -5.75 25.67 -6.38
CA ILE A 173 -5.37 24.64 -7.36
C ILE A 173 -5.89 25.05 -8.73
N GLY A 174 -4.99 25.15 -9.72
CA GLY A 174 -5.34 25.21 -11.13
C GLY A 174 -5.70 23.81 -11.62
N TYR A 175 -6.99 23.57 -11.85
CA TYR A 175 -7.53 22.26 -12.17
C TYR A 175 -8.13 22.20 -13.57
N TYR A 176 -7.64 21.26 -14.39
CA TYR A 176 -8.18 21.02 -15.72
C TYR A 176 -9.49 20.24 -15.66
N SER A 177 -10.57 20.88 -16.09
CA SER A 177 -11.90 20.29 -16.21
C SER A 177 -12.13 19.75 -17.62
N SER A 178 -12.21 18.41 -17.75
CA SER A 178 -12.54 17.79 -19.06
C SER A 178 -13.97 18.08 -19.54
N ARG A 179 -14.85 18.55 -18.65
CA ARG A 179 -16.23 18.91 -19.04
C ARG A 179 -16.28 20.25 -19.75
N SER A 180 -15.54 21.25 -19.25
CA SER A 180 -15.49 22.61 -19.80
C SER A 180 -14.30 22.83 -20.72
N ASN A 181 -13.38 21.87 -20.80
CA ASN A 181 -12.11 21.94 -21.53
C ASN A 181 -11.23 23.14 -21.11
N ASN A 182 -11.35 23.58 -19.86
CA ASN A 182 -10.68 24.76 -19.33
C ASN A 182 -10.00 24.47 -18.00
N ILE A 183 -8.97 25.27 -17.67
CA ILE A 183 -8.36 25.29 -16.34
C ILE A 183 -9.20 26.22 -15.46
N MET A 184 -9.60 25.70 -14.29
CA MET A 184 -10.36 26.45 -13.29
C MET A 184 -9.53 26.58 -12.03
N SER A 185 -9.50 27.77 -11.43
CA SER A 185 -8.94 27.96 -10.10
C SER A 185 -9.92 27.48 -9.03
N ILE A 186 -9.45 26.66 -8.12
CA ILE A 186 -10.24 26.03 -7.06
C ILE A 186 -9.55 26.26 -5.73
N ILE A 187 -10.25 26.84 -4.76
CA ILE A 187 -9.82 26.83 -3.36
C ILE A 187 -10.21 25.47 -2.78
N PHE A 188 -9.22 24.76 -2.29
CA PHE A 188 -9.36 23.37 -1.90
C PHE A 188 -8.72 23.11 -0.53
N TYR A 189 -9.43 22.40 0.33
CA TYR A 189 -9.01 21.99 1.66
C TYR A 189 -8.75 20.49 1.64
N PRO A 190 -7.52 20.03 1.32
CA PRO A 190 -7.22 18.61 1.17
C PRO A 190 -7.17 17.92 2.54
N PHE A 191 -7.65 16.68 2.63
CA PHE A 191 -7.59 15.90 3.86
C PHE A 191 -7.20 14.44 3.66
N PHE A 192 -7.17 13.92 2.42
CA PHE A 192 -6.81 12.53 2.15
C PHE A 192 -6.26 12.31 0.75
N LEU A 193 -5.29 11.39 0.63
CA LEU A 193 -4.76 10.91 -0.64
C LEU A 193 -5.14 9.44 -0.81
N LYS A 194 -5.72 9.08 -1.95
CA LYS A 194 -6.17 7.71 -2.28
C LYS A 194 -5.65 7.28 -3.64
N GLU A 195 -5.03 6.12 -3.68
CA GLU A 195 -4.73 5.43 -4.93
C GLU A 195 -5.89 4.47 -5.28
N TYR A 196 -6.30 4.47 -6.55
CA TYR A 196 -7.26 3.51 -7.07
C TYR A 196 -6.93 3.17 -8.53
N LYS A 197 -6.68 1.88 -8.81
CA LYS A 197 -6.32 1.35 -10.14
C LYS A 197 -5.16 2.12 -10.80
N GLY A 198 -4.10 2.41 -10.06
CA GLY A 198 -2.91 3.11 -10.53
C GLY A 198 -3.10 4.61 -10.77
N ARG A 199 -4.18 5.21 -10.27
CA ARG A 199 -4.45 6.64 -10.38
C ARG A 199 -4.62 7.25 -9.00
N TRP A 200 -3.94 8.36 -8.75
CA TRP A 200 -4.01 9.07 -7.48
C TRP A 200 -5.08 10.13 -7.47
N PHE A 201 -5.73 10.27 -6.32
CA PHE A 201 -6.76 11.25 -6.04
C PHE A 201 -6.46 11.94 -4.73
N THR A 202 -6.69 13.27 -4.69
CA THR A 202 -6.84 13.98 -3.41
C THR A 202 -8.33 14.16 -3.13
N LEU A 203 -8.71 13.88 -1.89
CA LEU A 203 -10.04 14.16 -1.35
C LEU A 203 -9.95 15.37 -0.44
N GLY A 204 -10.97 16.21 -0.51
CA GLY A 204 -11.00 17.46 0.26
C GLY A 204 -12.35 18.14 0.12
N TYR A 205 -12.46 19.31 0.74
CA TYR A 205 -13.58 20.20 0.53
C TYR A 205 -13.18 21.28 -0.48
N LYS A 206 -14.10 21.58 -1.39
CA LYS A 206 -13.98 22.71 -2.30
C LYS A 206 -14.77 23.87 -1.74
N ASP A 207 -14.14 25.05 -1.71
CA ASP A 207 -14.79 26.24 -1.22
C ASP A 207 -16.11 26.52 -1.96
N GLY A 208 -17.13 26.93 -1.19
CA GLY A 208 -18.47 27.18 -1.71
C GLY A 208 -19.31 25.93 -2.07
N LEU A 209 -18.79 24.71 -1.88
CA LEU A 209 -19.53 23.46 -2.13
C LEU A 209 -19.62 22.57 -0.88
N LYS A 210 -20.79 21.95 -0.68
CA LYS A 210 -20.98 20.96 0.38
C LYS A 210 -20.48 19.58 -0.05
N GLY A 211 -19.95 18.82 0.91
CA GLY A 211 -19.53 17.43 0.75
C GLY A 211 -18.11 17.26 0.24
N VAL A 212 -17.69 16.00 0.21
CA VAL A 212 -16.33 15.60 -0.16
C VAL A 212 -16.14 15.70 -1.68
N TYR A 213 -15.14 16.47 -2.06
CA TYR A 213 -14.73 16.63 -3.45
C TYR A 213 -13.46 15.82 -3.72
N ARG A 214 -13.35 15.21 -4.89
CA ARG A 214 -12.19 14.44 -5.30
C ARG A 214 -11.57 15.03 -6.55
N LEU A 215 -10.28 15.20 -6.52
CA LEU A 215 -9.48 15.71 -7.64
C LEU A 215 -8.44 14.64 -8.02
N PRO A 216 -8.50 14.07 -9.23
CA PRO A 216 -7.40 13.30 -9.78
C PRO A 216 -6.16 14.17 -9.91
N LEU A 217 -5.00 13.68 -9.43
CA LEU A 217 -3.75 14.44 -9.45
C LEU A 217 -3.27 14.77 -10.87
N ASP A 218 -3.50 13.87 -11.82
CA ASP A 218 -3.15 14.04 -13.24
C ASP A 218 -3.85 15.23 -13.94
N ARG A 219 -4.87 15.80 -13.29
CA ARG A 219 -5.57 17.00 -13.79
C ARG A 219 -5.19 18.30 -13.10
N ILE A 220 -4.32 18.25 -12.11
CA ILE A 220 -3.73 19.44 -11.51
C ILE A 220 -2.72 20.01 -12.50
N ARG A 221 -2.69 21.33 -12.66
CA ARG A 221 -1.77 22.04 -13.55
C ARG A 221 -0.81 22.91 -12.77
N ASP A 222 -1.32 23.55 -11.74
CA ASP A 222 -0.55 24.36 -10.80
C ASP A 222 -1.23 24.39 -9.45
N PHE A 223 -0.52 24.90 -8.45
CA PHE A 223 -1.07 25.15 -7.12
C PHE A 223 -0.25 26.22 -6.40
N SER A 224 -0.90 26.90 -5.45
CA SER A 224 -0.28 27.76 -4.46
C SER A 224 -0.96 27.61 -3.12
N TYR A 225 -0.27 27.94 -2.02
CA TYR A 225 -0.92 27.97 -0.71
C TYR A 225 -1.90 29.14 -0.66
N SER A 226 -3.12 28.86 -0.21
CA SER A 226 -4.13 29.89 0.04
C SER A 226 -3.86 30.58 1.39
N ILE A 227 -4.20 31.87 1.45
CA ILE A 227 -4.19 32.62 2.71
C ILE A 227 -5.41 32.32 3.59
N LEU A 228 -6.41 31.61 3.05
CA LEU A 228 -7.61 31.27 3.80
C LEU A 228 -7.29 30.23 4.87
N PRO A 229 -7.84 30.40 6.09
CA PRO A 229 -7.65 29.42 7.15
C PRO A 229 -8.35 28.10 6.80
N PHE A 230 -7.77 27.00 7.24
CA PHE A 230 -8.43 25.69 7.13
C PHE A 230 -9.57 25.63 8.16
N PRO A 231 -10.83 25.41 7.76
CA PRO A 231 -11.96 25.39 8.66
C PRO A 231 -11.83 24.29 9.73
N ALA A 232 -11.95 24.67 11.00
CA ALA A 232 -11.73 23.74 12.12
C ALA A 232 -12.81 22.64 12.23
N GLU A 233 -14.02 22.92 11.75
CA GLU A 233 -15.17 22.00 11.74
C GLU A 233 -15.08 20.90 10.68
N LEU A 234 -14.16 21.02 9.74
CA LEU A 234 -13.99 20.01 8.71
C LEU A 234 -13.27 18.78 9.28
N SER A 235 -14.01 17.71 9.40
CA SER A 235 -13.50 16.39 9.80
C SER A 235 -13.75 15.36 8.70
N PHE A 236 -12.84 14.41 8.56
CA PHE A 236 -12.95 13.32 7.60
C PHE A 236 -12.46 12.02 8.24
N ASN A 237 -13.32 11.00 8.20
CA ASN A 237 -12.97 9.65 8.59
C ASN A 237 -12.89 8.79 7.33
N PRO A 238 -11.68 8.39 6.89
CA PRO A 238 -11.53 7.59 5.67
C PRO A 238 -12.16 6.21 5.79
N ASP A 239 -12.11 5.55 6.93
CA ASP A 239 -12.66 4.22 7.13
C ASP A 239 -14.19 4.25 6.97
N GLU A 240 -14.86 5.23 7.54
CA GLU A 240 -16.30 5.42 7.38
C GLU A 240 -16.67 5.84 5.95
N TYR A 241 -15.88 6.72 5.33
CA TYR A 241 -16.17 7.19 3.97
C TYR A 241 -16.08 6.10 2.93
N PHE A 242 -15.08 5.23 3.02
CA PHE A 242 -14.81 4.17 2.04
C PHE A 242 -15.52 2.85 2.36
N TYR A 243 -16.13 2.73 3.54
CA TYR A 243 -16.73 1.48 3.99
C TYR A 243 -17.81 0.95 3.06
N ASP A 244 -18.64 1.84 2.51
CA ASP A 244 -19.81 1.48 1.72
C ASP A 244 -19.62 1.62 0.21
N ILE A 245 -18.39 1.82 -0.27
CA ILE A 245 -18.18 2.10 -1.70
C ILE A 245 -17.02 1.32 -2.29
N ILE A 246 -17.10 1.09 -3.59
CA ILE A 246 -15.95 0.64 -4.39
C ILE A 246 -15.27 1.88 -4.98
N GLY A 247 -13.93 1.95 -4.86
CA GLY A 247 -13.14 3.04 -5.43
C GLY A 247 -13.08 4.31 -4.58
N VAL A 248 -13.36 5.47 -5.19
CA VAL A 248 -13.09 6.78 -4.58
C VAL A 248 -14.31 7.72 -4.52
N ARG A 249 -15.43 7.35 -5.16
CA ARG A 249 -16.61 8.23 -5.26
C ARG A 249 -17.75 7.73 -4.40
N LYS A 250 -18.04 8.41 -3.30
CA LYS A 250 -19.28 8.23 -2.55
C LYS A 250 -20.37 9.12 -3.14
N LEU A 251 -21.46 8.53 -3.58
CA LEU A 251 -22.65 9.24 -4.02
C LEU A 251 -23.58 9.44 -2.82
N SER A 252 -24.47 10.43 -2.91
CA SER A 252 -25.63 10.52 -2.00
C SER A 252 -26.58 9.37 -2.27
N GLY A 253 -26.97 8.63 -1.24
CA GLY A 253 -27.88 7.49 -1.34
C GLY A 253 -27.63 6.49 -0.22
N ASP A 254 -28.52 5.52 -0.11
CA ASP A 254 -28.45 4.50 0.91
C ASP A 254 -27.64 3.30 0.44
N VAL A 255 -27.07 2.57 1.41
CA VAL A 255 -26.42 1.27 1.17
C VAL A 255 -27.48 0.30 0.67
N LYS A 256 -27.20 -0.38 -0.43
CA LYS A 256 -28.06 -1.38 -1.02
C LYS A 256 -27.43 -2.75 -0.97
N GLU A 257 -28.20 -3.75 -0.58
CA GLU A 257 -27.84 -5.14 -0.75
C GLU A 257 -27.99 -5.50 -2.23
N ILE A 258 -26.88 -5.86 -2.86
CA ILE A 258 -26.85 -6.22 -4.29
C ILE A 258 -26.50 -7.69 -4.41
N LYS A 259 -27.45 -8.47 -4.98
CA LYS A 259 -27.26 -9.89 -5.30
C LYS A 259 -26.84 -10.03 -6.76
N PHE A 260 -25.81 -10.82 -7.01
CA PHE A 260 -25.32 -11.06 -8.35
C PHE A 260 -24.87 -12.50 -8.54
N LEU A 261 -25.16 -13.02 -9.72
CA LEU A 261 -24.74 -14.34 -10.16
C LEU A 261 -23.38 -14.23 -10.86
N VAL A 262 -22.49 -15.15 -10.54
CA VAL A 262 -21.18 -15.30 -11.20
C VAL A 262 -21.11 -16.70 -11.79
N LYS A 263 -20.82 -16.77 -13.09
CA LYS A 263 -20.68 -18.04 -13.80
C LYS A 263 -19.50 -18.86 -13.27
N ASN A 264 -19.62 -20.18 -13.37
CA ASN A 264 -18.67 -21.18 -12.85
C ASN A 264 -17.20 -20.92 -13.21
N LYS A 265 -16.92 -20.39 -14.42
CA LYS A 265 -15.56 -20.06 -14.87
C LYS A 265 -14.90 -18.95 -14.06
N LEU A 266 -15.70 -18.00 -13.56
CA LEU A 266 -15.21 -16.82 -12.84
C LEU A 266 -15.49 -16.93 -11.32
N ALA A 267 -16.49 -17.73 -10.90
CA ALA A 267 -16.94 -17.82 -9.52
C ALA A 267 -15.80 -18.17 -8.52
N PRO A 268 -14.88 -19.12 -8.78
CA PRO A 268 -13.78 -19.38 -7.87
C PRO A 268 -12.84 -18.18 -7.70
N TYR A 269 -12.58 -17.44 -8.78
CA TYR A 269 -11.73 -16.24 -8.73
C TYR A 269 -12.37 -15.14 -7.88
N ILE A 270 -13.64 -14.82 -8.09
CA ILE A 270 -14.38 -13.79 -7.33
C ILE A 270 -14.55 -14.20 -5.86
N ASN A 271 -14.60 -15.50 -5.57
CA ASN A 271 -14.67 -15.98 -4.19
C ASN A 271 -13.35 -15.74 -3.42
N VAL A 272 -12.22 -15.87 -4.09
CA VAL A 272 -10.89 -15.63 -3.48
C VAL A 272 -10.51 -14.14 -3.51
N ASN A 273 -10.95 -13.41 -4.53
CA ASN A 273 -10.71 -11.99 -4.72
C ASN A 273 -12.05 -11.23 -4.69
N PRO A 274 -12.60 -10.96 -3.49
CA PRO A 274 -13.91 -10.34 -3.36
C PRO A 274 -13.92 -8.92 -3.94
N LEU A 275 -15.03 -8.56 -4.59
CA LEU A 275 -15.23 -7.21 -5.17
C LEU A 275 -15.31 -6.14 -4.09
N HIS A 276 -15.77 -6.51 -2.89
CA HIS A 276 -15.91 -5.65 -1.72
C HIS A 276 -15.80 -6.47 -0.44
N HIS A 277 -15.36 -5.87 0.66
CA HIS A 277 -15.19 -6.57 1.95
C HIS A 277 -16.50 -7.12 2.53
N THR A 278 -17.66 -6.56 2.16
CA THR A 278 -18.96 -7.08 2.58
C THR A 278 -19.48 -8.25 1.74
N GLN A 279 -18.68 -8.73 0.76
CA GLN A 279 -19.10 -9.81 -0.11
C GLN A 279 -19.31 -11.12 0.67
N GLN A 280 -20.43 -11.77 0.42
CA GLN A 280 -20.75 -13.08 0.97
C GLN A 280 -21.27 -14.00 -0.12
N VAL A 281 -20.97 -15.28 -0.02
CA VAL A 281 -21.58 -16.33 -0.85
C VAL A 281 -22.92 -16.69 -0.25
N ILE A 282 -24.00 -16.55 -1.02
CA ILE A 282 -25.35 -16.97 -0.62
C ILE A 282 -25.60 -18.40 -1.03
N GLU A 283 -25.24 -18.75 -2.26
CA GLU A 283 -25.56 -20.05 -2.84
C GLU A 283 -24.48 -20.50 -3.81
N LYS A 284 -24.23 -21.82 -3.85
CA LYS A 284 -23.44 -22.49 -4.87
C LYS A 284 -24.37 -23.40 -5.63
N GLN A 285 -24.59 -23.11 -6.91
CA GLN A 285 -25.49 -23.89 -7.75
C GLN A 285 -24.80 -25.18 -8.24
N GLU A 286 -25.58 -26.19 -8.59
CA GLU A 286 -25.08 -27.48 -9.08
C GLU A 286 -24.24 -27.37 -10.36
N ASN A 287 -24.54 -26.38 -11.21
CA ASN A 287 -23.77 -26.09 -12.43
C ASN A 287 -22.42 -25.37 -12.16
N GLY A 288 -22.09 -25.11 -10.89
CA GLY A 288 -20.88 -24.41 -10.47
C GLY A 288 -20.96 -22.89 -10.47
N ASP A 289 -22.11 -22.31 -10.79
CA ASP A 289 -22.35 -20.87 -10.66
C ASP A 289 -22.52 -20.52 -9.18
N TYR A 290 -22.12 -19.30 -8.79
CA TYR A 290 -22.29 -18.81 -7.42
C TYR A 290 -23.17 -17.57 -7.40
N ILE A 291 -24.01 -17.47 -6.36
CA ILE A 291 -24.74 -16.25 -6.04
C ILE A 291 -24.05 -15.58 -4.85
N PHE A 292 -23.66 -14.34 -5.06
CA PHE A 292 -23.04 -13.48 -4.05
C PHE A 292 -23.97 -12.33 -3.69
N THR A 293 -23.73 -11.77 -2.50
CA THR A 293 -24.29 -10.49 -2.09
C THR A 293 -23.18 -9.54 -1.67
N ILE A 294 -23.38 -8.23 -1.87
CA ILE A 294 -22.57 -7.14 -1.35
C ILE A 294 -23.48 -6.01 -0.86
N ASN A 295 -22.99 -5.25 0.15
CA ASN A 295 -23.69 -4.09 0.69
C ASN A 295 -22.91 -2.83 0.38
N ILE A 296 -23.35 -2.04 -0.62
CA ILE A 296 -22.65 -0.85 -1.08
C ILE A 296 -23.61 0.25 -1.52
N ILE A 297 -23.12 1.48 -1.60
CA ILE A 297 -23.73 2.57 -2.36
C ILE A 297 -23.22 2.46 -3.81
N PRO A 298 -24.07 2.08 -4.78
CA PRO A 298 -23.65 1.88 -6.16
C PRO A 298 -23.10 3.17 -6.76
N ASN A 299 -21.93 3.10 -7.36
CA ASN A 299 -21.26 4.23 -7.98
C ASN A 299 -20.68 3.85 -9.35
N LYS A 300 -20.08 4.80 -10.04
CA LYS A 300 -19.49 4.57 -11.38
C LYS A 300 -18.42 3.49 -11.34
N GLU A 301 -17.63 3.45 -10.28
CA GLU A 301 -16.55 2.48 -10.10
C GLU A 301 -17.08 1.06 -9.97
N PHE A 302 -18.22 0.88 -9.28
CA PHE A 302 -18.93 -0.39 -9.21
C PHE A 302 -19.45 -0.83 -10.59
N TYR A 303 -20.14 0.04 -11.33
CA TYR A 303 -20.65 -0.31 -12.66
C TYR A 303 -19.52 -0.63 -13.65
N ASN A 304 -18.41 0.09 -13.60
CA ASN A 304 -17.23 -0.22 -14.42
C ASN A 304 -16.67 -1.61 -14.07
N LEU A 305 -16.59 -1.95 -12.77
CA LEU A 305 -16.11 -3.25 -12.30
C LEU A 305 -17.01 -4.39 -12.79
N ILE A 306 -18.33 -4.24 -12.70
CA ILE A 306 -19.28 -5.22 -13.24
C ILE A 306 -19.09 -5.36 -14.76
N SER A 307 -18.88 -4.26 -15.47
CA SER A 307 -18.67 -4.28 -16.92
C SER A 307 -17.39 -5.01 -17.33
N GLU A 308 -16.33 -4.96 -16.52
CA GLU A 308 -15.07 -5.67 -16.77
C GLU A 308 -15.24 -7.20 -16.75
N TYR A 309 -16.18 -7.69 -15.96
CA TYR A 309 -16.42 -9.13 -15.79
C TYR A 309 -17.55 -9.69 -16.66
N GLN A 310 -18.17 -8.89 -17.56
CA GLN A 310 -19.16 -9.39 -18.49
C GLN A 310 -18.53 -10.35 -19.52
N PRO A 311 -19.25 -11.41 -19.96
CA PRO A 311 -20.64 -11.78 -19.61
C PRO A 311 -20.76 -12.74 -18.40
N TYR A 312 -19.73 -12.83 -17.56
CA TYR A 312 -19.68 -13.82 -16.47
C TYR A 312 -20.35 -13.35 -15.18
N ILE A 313 -20.67 -12.06 -15.06
CA ILE A 313 -21.39 -11.48 -13.91
C ILE A 313 -22.74 -10.91 -14.37
N ARG A 314 -23.79 -11.22 -13.61
CA ARG A 314 -25.11 -10.65 -13.78
C ARG A 314 -25.71 -10.22 -12.46
N ILE A 315 -26.21 -9.00 -12.37
CA ILE A 315 -26.92 -8.51 -11.19
C ILE A 315 -28.35 -9.11 -11.20
N ILE A 316 -28.72 -9.73 -10.07
CA ILE A 316 -30.03 -10.34 -9.86
C ILE A 316 -30.97 -9.34 -9.21
N SER A 317 -30.52 -8.67 -8.16
CA SER A 317 -31.32 -7.74 -7.35
C SER A 317 -30.43 -6.62 -6.79
N PRO A 318 -30.91 -5.38 -6.68
CA PRO A 318 -32.21 -4.85 -7.20
C PRO A 318 -32.22 -4.74 -8.74
N LYS A 319 -33.41 -4.89 -9.33
CA LYS A 319 -33.61 -4.86 -10.80
C LYS A 319 -33.12 -3.56 -11.44
N GLU A 320 -33.37 -2.41 -10.81
CA GLU A 320 -32.95 -1.09 -11.31
C GLU A 320 -31.43 -0.98 -11.43
N ILE A 321 -30.67 -1.59 -10.51
CA ILE A 321 -29.20 -1.61 -10.56
C ILE A 321 -28.72 -2.49 -11.73
N GLY A 322 -29.39 -3.62 -11.96
CA GLY A 322 -29.12 -4.49 -13.11
C GLY A 322 -29.36 -3.78 -14.44
N VAL A 323 -30.45 -3.04 -14.57
CA VAL A 323 -30.75 -2.23 -15.77
C VAL A 323 -29.70 -1.15 -15.98
N GLN A 324 -29.29 -0.44 -14.92
CA GLN A 324 -28.26 0.59 -15.02
C GLN A 324 -26.88 0.01 -15.41
N ALA A 325 -26.53 -1.16 -14.90
CA ALA A 325 -25.30 -1.85 -15.28
C ALA A 325 -25.30 -2.21 -16.78
N ASN A 326 -26.41 -2.74 -17.28
CA ASN A 326 -26.57 -3.10 -18.69
C ASN A 326 -26.60 -1.87 -19.61
N SER A 327 -27.29 -0.80 -19.23
CA SER A 327 -27.31 0.46 -19.99
C SER A 327 -25.94 1.07 -20.12
N LYS A 328 -25.11 0.96 -19.08
CA LYS A 328 -23.73 1.44 -19.11
C LYS A 328 -22.85 0.66 -20.09
N ILE A 329 -23.07 -0.64 -20.21
CA ILE A 329 -22.37 -1.49 -21.19
C ILE A 329 -22.77 -1.08 -22.61
N LEU A 330 -24.04 -0.85 -22.87
CA LEU A 330 -24.54 -0.41 -24.20
C LEU A 330 -23.99 0.97 -24.58
N GLU A 331 -23.88 1.91 -23.61
CA GLU A 331 -23.24 3.22 -23.83
C GLU A 331 -21.77 3.06 -24.24
N LEU A 332 -21.02 2.19 -23.55
CA LEU A 332 -19.61 1.92 -23.86
C LEU A 332 -19.43 1.26 -25.21
N VAL A 333 -20.28 0.30 -25.54
CA VAL A 333 -20.29 -0.39 -26.83
C VAL A 333 -20.66 0.57 -27.98
N GLY A 334 -21.62 1.48 -27.77
CA GLY A 334 -22.02 2.47 -28.77
C GLY A 334 -20.99 3.57 -29.05
N GLN A 335 -19.99 3.73 -28.18
CA GLN A 335 -18.89 4.70 -28.35
C GLN A 335 -17.68 4.15 -29.12
N LEU A 336 -17.67 2.84 -29.49
CA LEU A 336 -16.57 2.25 -30.26
C LEU A 336 -16.70 2.68 -31.73
N PRO A 337 -15.67 3.35 -32.30
CA PRO A 337 -15.64 3.64 -33.72
C PRO A 337 -15.53 2.31 -34.49
N ASN A 338 -16.38 2.04 -35.44
CA ASN A 338 -16.46 0.81 -36.26
C ASN A 338 -17.20 -0.39 -35.63
N TYR A 339 -18.20 -0.15 -34.81
CA TYR A 339 -19.03 -1.24 -34.35
C TYR A 339 -20.06 -1.63 -35.45
N ASN A 340 -19.85 -2.81 -36.07
CA ASN A 340 -20.73 -3.31 -37.10
C ASN A 340 -22.12 -3.65 -36.53
N GLU A 341 -23.18 -3.21 -37.22
CA GLU A 341 -24.58 -3.44 -36.86
C GLU A 341 -24.96 -4.87 -36.39
N PRO A 342 -24.35 -5.96 -36.94
CA PRO A 342 -24.62 -7.32 -36.48
C PRO A 342 -24.22 -7.60 -35.05
N VAL A 343 -23.15 -6.94 -34.56
CA VAL A 343 -22.65 -7.13 -33.18
C VAL A 343 -23.51 -6.34 -32.20
N LYS A 344 -24.02 -5.17 -32.62
CA LYS A 344 -24.97 -4.36 -31.84
C LYS A 344 -26.28 -5.12 -31.64
N LYS A 345 -26.84 -5.70 -32.68
CA LYS A 345 -28.04 -6.57 -32.61
C LYS A 345 -27.84 -7.81 -31.73
N LYS A 346 -26.62 -8.39 -31.76
CA LYS A 346 -26.28 -9.55 -30.93
C LYS A 346 -26.14 -9.16 -29.44
N ALA A 347 -25.61 -7.98 -29.13
CA ALA A 347 -25.51 -7.43 -27.78
C ALA A 347 -26.92 -7.05 -27.23
N GLU A 348 -27.77 -6.47 -28.08
CA GLU A 348 -29.16 -6.16 -27.74
C GLU A 348 -29.97 -7.44 -27.49
N LYS A 349 -29.80 -8.48 -28.30
CA LYS A 349 -30.43 -9.78 -28.12
C LYS A 349 -29.96 -10.51 -26.87
N LEU A 350 -28.67 -10.46 -26.55
CA LEU A 350 -28.11 -10.98 -25.28
C LEU A 350 -28.72 -10.27 -24.06
N ASN A 351 -29.04 -9.00 -24.21
CA ASN A 351 -29.67 -8.21 -23.15
C ASN A 351 -31.18 -8.56 -22.99
N GLU A 352 -31.88 -8.82 -24.09
CA GLU A 352 -33.29 -9.29 -24.07
C GLU A 352 -33.39 -10.72 -23.54
N ASP A 353 -32.48 -11.62 -23.92
CA ASP A 353 -32.41 -12.99 -23.40
C ASP A 353 -32.10 -13.01 -21.90
N ASN A 354 -31.16 -12.17 -21.44
CA ASN A 354 -30.84 -11.99 -20.00
C ASN A 354 -32.04 -11.39 -19.22
N LEU A 355 -32.83 -10.54 -19.87
CA LEU A 355 -34.05 -9.98 -19.24
C LEU A 355 -35.15 -11.04 -19.15
N LYS A 356 -35.33 -11.87 -20.19
CA LYS A 356 -36.30 -12.98 -20.19
C LYS A 356 -35.97 -14.04 -19.16
N ASP A 357 -34.68 -14.50 -19.13
CA ASP A 357 -34.22 -15.45 -18.13
C ASP A 357 -34.43 -14.93 -16.69
N THR A 358 -34.31 -13.62 -16.49
CA THR A 358 -34.57 -12.99 -15.20
C THR A 358 -36.05 -12.99 -14.83
N ILE A 359 -36.94 -12.78 -15.80
CA ILE A 359 -38.37 -12.81 -15.61
C ILE A 359 -38.84 -14.26 -15.35
N ASP A 360 -38.31 -15.24 -16.07
CA ASP A 360 -38.69 -16.66 -15.92
C ASP A 360 -38.22 -17.24 -14.58
N LEU A 361 -37.06 -16.82 -14.06
CA LEU A 361 -36.58 -17.23 -12.73
C LEU A 361 -37.44 -16.67 -11.58
N PHE A 362 -38.02 -15.48 -11.75
CA PHE A 362 -38.92 -14.86 -10.76
C PHE A 362 -40.37 -15.31 -10.89
N SER A 363 -40.76 -15.94 -11.99
CA SER A 363 -42.08 -16.53 -12.14
C SER A 363 -42.19 -17.95 -11.55
N GLN A 364 -41.04 -18.56 -11.19
CA GLN A 364 -40.94 -19.89 -10.56
C GLN A 364 -40.63 -19.83 -9.05
N LEU A 365 -40.50 -18.63 -8.47
CA LEU A 365 -40.41 -18.36 -7.04
C LEU A 365 -41.72 -17.69 -6.54
#